data_de250c706199893cb563ee107e2d7e0f
#
_entry.id   de250c706199893cb563ee107e2d7e0f
#
_cell.length_a   1.000
_cell.length_b   1.000
_cell.length_c   1.000
_cell.angle_alpha   90.00
_cell.angle_beta   90.00
_cell.angle_gamma   90.00
#
_symmetry.space_group_name_H-M   'P 1'
#
loop_
_entity.id
_entity.type
_entity.pdbx_description
1 polymer ?
#
loop_
_entity_poly.entity_id
_entity_poly.type
_entity_poly.pdbx_seq_one_letter_code
_entity_poly.pdbx_strand_id
1 'polypeptide(L)'
;MLSCVAMTMMGKMDKAEKIRFLCEDETRVGLKTISGRKITAKGVKPIGQVQWKFQATYIYGVVEPKTGENFFYEFSHLNSQCFEIFLELVSQHFADSILIIQLDNGRFHKAKKLKIPNNIILMFQPPHCPESNPIEQIWQYIKRGLRWKLPASLDELRLLITARLAVMTNDIIASIVGRTHILEALSVVDI
;
A
#
# COMPACT_ATOMS: atom_id res chain seq x y z
N MET A 1 -20.94 8.03 -1.73
CA MET A 1 -19.98 7.56 -0.71
C MET A 1 -19.17 8.74 -0.12
N LEU A 2 -18.58 9.63 -0.94
CA LEU A 2 -17.85 10.81 -0.46
C LEU A 2 -18.72 11.80 0.37
N SER A 3 -20.01 11.95 0.08
CA SER A 3 -20.92 12.82 0.86
C SER A 3 -21.12 12.34 2.31
N CYS A 4 -21.10 11.03 2.56
CA CYS A 4 -21.23 10.46 3.91
C CYS A 4 -19.93 10.69 4.73
N VAL A 5 -18.78 10.64 4.07
CA VAL A 5 -17.48 10.97 4.69
C VAL A 5 -17.42 12.44 5.05
N ALA A 6 -17.89 13.34 4.18
CA ALA A 6 -17.97 14.78 4.44
C ALA A 6 -18.81 15.11 5.70
N MET A 7 -19.94 14.43 5.92
CA MET A 7 -20.76 14.62 7.13
C MET A 7 -20.03 14.17 8.42
N THR A 8 -19.24 13.11 8.35
CA THR A 8 -18.45 12.64 9.51
C THR A 8 -17.30 13.61 9.84
N MET A 9 -16.81 14.34 8.85
CA MET A 9 -15.73 15.32 9.01
C MET A 9 -16.19 16.59 9.76
N MET A 10 -17.42 17.06 9.55
CA MET A 10 -17.91 18.31 10.16
C MET A 10 -17.87 18.31 11.70
N GLY A 11 -17.87 17.14 12.35
CA GLY A 11 -17.75 17.00 13.80
C GLY A 11 -16.31 16.95 14.35
N LYS A 12 -15.30 16.90 13.49
CA LYS A 12 -13.88 16.78 13.88
C LYS A 12 -13.02 18.02 13.57
N MET A 13 -13.58 18.99 12.85
CA MET A 13 -12.83 20.17 12.37
C MET A 13 -12.94 21.35 13.34
N ASP A 14 -12.06 21.39 14.35
CA ASP A 14 -11.91 22.57 15.23
C ASP A 14 -10.63 23.40 14.90
N LYS A 15 -9.82 22.96 13.95
CA LYS A 15 -8.64 23.69 13.39
C LYS A 15 -8.51 23.32 11.91
N ALA A 16 -7.95 24.19 11.10
CA ALA A 16 -7.67 23.97 9.68
C ALA A 16 -6.59 22.88 9.50
N GLU A 17 -6.96 21.63 9.76
CA GLU A 17 -6.12 20.46 9.55
C GLU A 17 -6.16 20.11 8.06
N LYS A 18 -4.99 19.76 7.52
CA LYS A 18 -4.88 19.28 6.13
C LYS A 18 -5.63 17.96 6.00
N ILE A 19 -6.51 17.86 5.01
CA ILE A 19 -7.18 16.60 4.70
C ILE A 19 -6.38 15.88 3.64
N ARG A 20 -6.10 14.59 3.87
CA ARG A 20 -5.36 13.73 2.94
C ARG A 20 -6.17 12.50 2.57
N PHE A 21 -6.11 12.13 1.31
CA PHE A 21 -6.67 10.88 0.81
C PHE A 21 -5.54 9.89 0.54
N LEU A 22 -5.54 8.80 1.27
CA LEU A 22 -4.54 7.74 1.18
C LEU A 22 -5.18 6.44 0.67
N CYS A 23 -4.41 5.67 -0.09
CA CYS A 23 -4.79 4.32 -0.51
C CYS A 23 -3.92 3.33 0.27
N GLU A 24 -4.56 2.40 0.96
CA GLU A 24 -3.93 1.39 1.82
C GLU A 24 -4.11 -0.01 1.24
N ASP A 25 -3.11 -0.86 1.41
CA ASP A 25 -3.15 -2.30 1.12
C ASP A 25 -1.93 -3.01 1.72
N GLU A 26 -1.98 -4.34 1.75
CA GLU A 26 -0.87 -5.17 2.18
C GLU A 26 -0.40 -6.12 1.09
N THR A 27 0.89 -6.41 1.14
CA THR A 27 1.44 -7.39 0.23
C THR A 27 2.32 -8.41 0.94
N ARG A 28 2.14 -9.68 0.59
CA ARG A 28 3.03 -10.76 1.01
C ARG A 28 4.22 -10.84 0.05
N VAL A 29 5.44 -10.81 0.60
CA VAL A 29 6.68 -11.03 -0.15
C VAL A 29 7.46 -12.17 0.54
N GLY A 30 7.92 -13.13 -0.23
CA GLY A 30 8.56 -14.33 0.32
C GLY A 30 9.76 -14.80 -0.48
N LEU A 31 10.43 -15.82 0.07
CA LEU A 31 11.62 -16.40 -0.53
C LEU A 31 11.30 -17.26 -1.77
N LYS A 32 10.04 -17.69 -1.93
CA LYS A 32 9.64 -18.40 -3.15
C LYS A 32 9.88 -17.51 -4.37
N THR A 33 10.58 -18.04 -5.35
CA THR A 33 10.96 -17.29 -6.56
C THR A 33 9.74 -16.68 -7.25
N ILE A 34 9.79 -15.37 -7.48
CA ILE A 34 8.84 -14.66 -8.34
C ILE A 34 9.34 -14.84 -9.77
N SER A 35 8.62 -15.62 -10.56
CA SER A 35 8.93 -15.83 -11.97
C SER A 35 8.47 -14.65 -12.84
N GLY A 36 8.99 -14.56 -14.05
CA GLY A 36 8.61 -13.53 -15.02
C GLY A 36 9.13 -13.88 -16.41
N ARG A 37 8.79 -13.07 -17.38
CA ARG A 37 9.31 -13.23 -18.74
C ARG A 37 10.82 -12.97 -18.76
N LYS A 38 11.56 -13.78 -19.54
CA LYS A 38 12.97 -13.57 -19.89
C LYS A 38 13.10 -13.36 -21.40
N ILE A 39 13.98 -12.46 -21.80
CA ILE A 39 14.31 -12.26 -23.21
C ILE A 39 15.45 -13.22 -23.52
N THR A 40 15.30 -14.01 -24.58
CA THR A 40 16.32 -14.95 -25.08
C THR A 40 16.39 -14.83 -26.61
N ALA A 41 17.44 -15.36 -27.20
CA ALA A 41 17.55 -15.45 -28.66
C ALA A 41 16.40 -16.29 -29.22
N LYS A 42 16.01 -16.05 -30.49
CA LYS A 42 14.97 -16.81 -31.19
C LYS A 42 15.30 -18.30 -31.16
N GLY A 43 14.37 -19.12 -30.74
CA GLY A 43 14.52 -20.57 -30.63
C GLY A 43 15.21 -21.06 -29.34
N VAL A 44 15.70 -20.19 -28.48
CA VAL A 44 16.33 -20.56 -27.21
C VAL A 44 15.30 -20.52 -26.09
N LYS A 45 15.06 -21.67 -25.46
CA LYS A 45 14.16 -21.74 -24.29
C LYS A 45 14.82 -21.08 -23.07
N PRO A 46 14.16 -20.09 -22.42
CA PRO A 46 14.72 -19.47 -21.21
C PRO A 46 14.78 -20.47 -20.05
N ILE A 47 15.93 -20.55 -19.40
CA ILE A 47 16.13 -21.34 -18.18
C ILE A 47 16.30 -20.39 -17.00
N GLY A 48 15.74 -20.70 -15.84
CA GLY A 48 15.88 -19.96 -14.60
C GLY A 48 15.93 -20.88 -13.40
N GLN A 49 16.78 -20.53 -12.44
CA GLN A 49 16.78 -21.19 -11.14
C GLN A 49 15.56 -20.76 -10.34
N VAL A 50 15.00 -21.67 -9.58
CA VAL A 50 13.86 -21.41 -8.69
C VAL A 50 14.13 -22.00 -7.30
N GLN A 51 13.63 -21.33 -6.27
CA GLN A 51 13.63 -21.84 -4.91
C GLN A 51 12.19 -21.96 -4.38
N TRP A 52 11.97 -22.93 -3.51
CA TRP A 52 10.67 -23.27 -2.93
C TRP A 52 10.61 -23.02 -1.42
N LYS A 53 11.36 -22.00 -0.94
CA LYS A 53 11.29 -21.61 0.47
C LYS A 53 10.00 -20.82 0.70
N PHE A 54 9.21 -21.21 1.72
CA PHE A 54 7.89 -20.61 1.99
C PHE A 54 7.93 -19.48 3.03
N GLN A 55 9.09 -19.18 3.59
CA GLN A 55 9.22 -18.03 4.50
C GLN A 55 8.85 -16.75 3.77
N ALA A 56 8.14 -15.87 4.47
CA ALA A 56 7.64 -14.62 3.91
C ALA A 56 7.48 -13.57 5.01
N THR A 57 7.40 -12.33 4.57
CA THR A 57 7.04 -11.17 5.36
C THR A 57 5.88 -10.44 4.71
N TYR A 58 5.25 -9.52 5.43
CA TYR A 58 4.14 -8.71 4.95
C TYR A 58 4.53 -7.24 5.00
N ILE A 59 4.30 -6.52 3.93
CA ILE A 59 4.50 -5.07 3.85
C ILE A 59 3.11 -4.45 3.83
N TYR A 60 2.85 -3.60 4.81
CA TYR A 60 1.69 -2.73 4.87
C TYR A 60 2.09 -1.38 4.30
N GLY A 61 1.22 -0.76 3.56
CA GLY A 61 1.54 0.51 2.92
C GLY A 61 0.34 1.43 2.78
N VAL A 62 0.62 2.74 2.90
CA VAL A 62 -0.29 3.80 2.45
C VAL A 62 0.43 4.70 1.48
N VAL A 63 -0.29 5.17 0.46
CA VAL A 63 0.23 6.12 -0.53
C VAL A 63 -0.82 7.20 -0.81
N GLU A 64 -0.39 8.44 -0.94
CA GLU A 64 -1.23 9.56 -1.37
C GLU A 64 -1.14 9.73 -2.90
N PRO A 65 -2.22 9.52 -3.65
CA PRO A 65 -2.17 9.61 -5.11
C PRO A 65 -1.78 10.99 -5.65
N LYS A 66 -2.09 12.07 -4.92
CA LYS A 66 -1.85 13.45 -5.35
C LYS A 66 -0.38 13.84 -5.24
N THR A 67 0.29 13.50 -4.15
CA THR A 67 1.65 13.94 -3.82
C THR A 67 2.70 12.85 -3.92
N GLY A 68 2.27 11.57 -3.87
CA GLY A 68 3.16 10.42 -3.74
C GLY A 68 3.74 10.26 -2.33
N GLU A 69 3.34 11.07 -1.35
CA GLU A 69 3.70 10.84 0.04
C GLU A 69 3.22 9.44 0.45
N ASN A 70 4.02 8.76 1.25
CA ASN A 70 3.82 7.34 1.50
C ASN A 70 4.39 6.94 2.84
N PHE A 71 3.88 5.83 3.37
CA PHE A 71 4.46 5.18 4.53
C PHE A 71 4.34 3.67 4.36
N PHE A 72 5.47 2.95 4.52
CA PHE A 72 5.54 1.49 4.45
C PHE A 72 6.12 0.93 5.74
N TYR A 73 5.55 -0.18 6.20
CA TYR A 73 6.05 -0.88 7.38
C TYR A 73 5.99 -2.40 7.20
N GLU A 74 6.96 -3.12 7.76
CA GLU A 74 7.04 -4.57 7.67
C GLU A 74 6.48 -5.23 8.92
N PHE A 75 5.64 -6.25 8.72
CA PHE A 75 5.16 -7.13 9.79
C PHE A 75 5.40 -8.59 9.46
N SER A 76 5.53 -9.41 10.51
CA SER A 76 5.65 -10.87 10.38
C SER A 76 4.30 -11.55 10.10
N HIS A 77 3.17 -10.89 10.36
CA HIS A 77 1.83 -11.44 10.25
C HIS A 77 0.87 -10.48 9.54
N LEU A 78 -0.18 -11.06 8.94
CA LEU A 78 -1.31 -10.35 8.38
C LEU A 78 -2.53 -10.59 9.29
N ASN A 79 -2.80 -9.66 10.19
CA ASN A 79 -3.91 -9.75 11.15
C ASN A 79 -4.33 -8.37 11.67
N SER A 80 -5.44 -8.32 12.41
CA SER A 80 -5.99 -7.07 12.94
C SER A 80 -5.09 -6.36 13.95
N GLN A 81 -4.24 -7.08 14.69
CA GLN A 81 -3.31 -6.46 15.64
C GLN A 81 -2.20 -5.70 14.91
N CYS A 82 -1.60 -6.33 13.88
CA CYS A 82 -0.60 -5.67 13.04
C CYS A 82 -1.21 -4.46 12.32
N PHE A 83 -2.44 -4.59 11.83
CA PHE A 83 -3.15 -3.49 11.18
C PHE A 83 -3.44 -2.34 12.15
N GLU A 84 -3.85 -2.62 13.39
CA GLU A 84 -4.06 -1.59 14.43
C GLU A 84 -2.77 -0.82 14.75
N ILE A 85 -1.63 -1.54 14.88
CA ILE A 85 -0.31 -0.91 15.06
C ILE A 85 0.06 -0.08 13.84
N PHE A 86 -0.20 -0.58 12.64
CA PHE A 86 0.07 0.15 11.40
C PHE A 86 -0.73 1.45 11.32
N LEU A 87 -2.02 1.44 11.65
CA LEU A 87 -2.84 2.65 11.69
C LEU A 87 -2.31 3.67 12.69
N GLU A 88 -1.84 3.24 13.85
CA GLU A 88 -1.23 4.12 14.85
C GLU A 88 0.05 4.77 14.31
N LEU A 89 0.94 4.01 13.66
CA LEU A 89 2.15 4.53 13.02
C LEU A 89 1.84 5.53 11.90
N VAL A 90 0.84 5.23 11.07
CA VAL A 90 0.36 6.13 10.00
C VAL A 90 -0.20 7.42 10.60
N SER A 91 -0.99 7.32 11.67
CA SER A 91 -1.54 8.46 12.39
C SER A 91 -0.44 9.39 12.92
N GLN A 92 0.62 8.80 13.48
CA GLN A 92 1.77 9.55 13.99
C GLN A 92 2.60 10.19 12.87
N HIS A 93 2.77 9.46 11.75
CA HIS A 93 3.53 9.95 10.59
C HIS A 93 2.86 11.17 9.93
N PHE A 94 1.53 11.19 9.88
CA PHE A 94 0.72 12.28 9.33
C PHE A 94 -0.07 13.01 10.43
N ALA A 95 0.58 13.33 11.54
CA ALA A 95 -0.07 13.87 12.74
C ALA A 95 -0.74 15.25 12.55
N ASP A 96 -0.33 16.00 11.51
CA ASP A 96 -0.87 17.31 11.13
C ASP A 96 -2.12 17.23 10.23
N SER A 97 -2.63 16.04 9.97
CA SER A 97 -3.62 15.81 8.92
C SER A 97 -4.77 14.91 9.39
N ILE A 98 -5.95 15.14 8.84
CA ILE A 98 -7.05 14.17 8.85
C ILE A 98 -6.87 13.25 7.65
N LEU A 99 -6.86 11.95 7.88
CA LEU A 99 -6.58 10.93 6.90
C LEU A 99 -7.86 10.20 6.48
N ILE A 100 -8.22 10.27 5.21
CA ILE A 100 -9.23 9.40 4.62
C ILE A 100 -8.47 8.25 3.97
N ILE A 101 -8.56 7.07 4.55
CA ILE A 101 -7.83 5.89 4.08
C ILE A 101 -8.79 4.97 3.34
N GLN A 102 -8.59 4.86 2.02
CA GLN A 102 -9.27 3.87 1.18
C GLN A 102 -8.57 2.52 1.32
N LEU A 103 -9.35 1.47 1.58
CA LEU A 103 -8.86 0.10 1.76
C LEU A 103 -9.88 -0.93 1.29
N ASP A 104 -9.47 -2.17 1.16
CA ASP A 104 -10.33 -3.27 0.79
C ASP A 104 -11.28 -3.71 1.93
N ASN A 105 -12.11 -4.71 1.64
CA ASN A 105 -13.06 -5.28 2.59
C ASN A 105 -12.50 -6.47 3.38
N GLY A 106 -11.19 -6.57 3.57
CA GLY A 106 -10.54 -7.63 4.32
C GLY A 106 -11.18 -7.86 5.70
N ARG A 107 -11.30 -9.13 6.12
CA ARG A 107 -11.99 -9.46 7.39
C ARG A 107 -11.32 -8.84 8.60
N PHE A 108 -10.01 -8.71 8.59
CA PHE A 108 -9.24 -8.15 9.70
C PHE A 108 -9.36 -6.62 9.77
N HIS A 109 -9.64 -5.93 8.64
CA HIS A 109 -9.97 -4.49 8.59
C HIS A 109 -11.32 -4.16 9.27
N LYS A 110 -12.22 -5.14 9.35
CA LYS A 110 -13.56 -5.02 9.93
C LYS A 110 -13.69 -5.65 11.31
N ALA A 111 -12.59 -5.92 12.00
CA ALA A 111 -12.61 -6.50 13.33
C ALA A 111 -13.36 -5.56 14.30
N LYS A 112 -14.37 -6.08 15.03
CA LYS A 112 -15.25 -5.30 15.92
C LYS A 112 -14.51 -4.52 17.01
N LYS A 113 -13.28 -4.92 17.35
CA LYS A 113 -12.48 -4.30 18.43
C LYS A 113 -11.31 -3.47 17.89
N LEU A 114 -11.29 -3.20 16.57
CA LEU A 114 -10.22 -2.43 15.95
C LEU A 114 -10.22 -1.00 16.51
N LYS A 115 -9.09 -0.58 17.07
CA LYS A 115 -8.89 0.80 17.52
C LYS A 115 -8.40 1.63 16.34
N ILE A 116 -9.18 2.62 15.98
CA ILE A 116 -8.86 3.54 14.89
C ILE A 116 -8.47 4.88 15.52
N PRO A 117 -7.27 5.43 15.20
CA PRO A 117 -6.86 6.75 15.66
C PRO A 117 -7.85 7.85 15.27
N ASN A 118 -7.91 8.92 16.10
CA ASN A 118 -8.91 9.97 15.94
C ASN A 118 -8.82 10.75 14.63
N ASN A 119 -7.62 10.87 14.06
CA ASN A 119 -7.38 11.54 12.78
C ASN A 119 -7.55 10.63 11.56
N ILE A 120 -7.99 9.38 11.72
CA ILE A 120 -8.19 8.43 10.62
C ILE A 120 -9.68 8.16 10.40
N ILE A 121 -10.08 8.14 9.14
CA ILE A 121 -11.40 7.74 8.65
C ILE A 121 -11.19 6.63 7.62
N LEU A 122 -11.67 5.43 7.90
CA LEU A 122 -11.59 4.31 6.98
C LEU A 122 -12.71 4.37 5.94
N MET A 123 -12.36 4.30 4.66
CA MET A 123 -13.27 4.25 3.53
C MET A 123 -13.13 2.93 2.78
N PHE A 124 -14.07 2.03 2.99
CA PHE A 124 -14.04 0.71 2.36
C PHE A 124 -14.44 0.78 0.88
N GLN A 125 -13.67 0.10 0.04
CA GLN A 125 -13.96 -0.04 -1.38
C GLN A 125 -15.25 -0.84 -1.62
N PRO A 126 -15.92 -0.64 -2.78
CA PRO A 126 -16.95 -1.56 -3.22
C PRO A 126 -16.41 -2.99 -3.33
N PRO A 127 -17.23 -4.01 -2.99
CA PRO A 127 -16.82 -5.39 -3.18
C PRO A 127 -16.40 -5.69 -4.63
N HIS A 128 -15.39 -6.54 -4.79
CA HIS A 128 -14.91 -7.01 -6.11
C HIS A 128 -14.37 -5.93 -7.06
N CYS A 129 -13.81 -4.84 -6.54
CA CYS A 129 -13.19 -3.78 -7.33
C CYS A 129 -11.71 -3.57 -6.95
N PRO A 130 -10.83 -4.59 -7.00
CA PRO A 130 -9.42 -4.44 -6.63
C PRO A 130 -8.68 -3.43 -7.51
N GLU A 131 -9.07 -3.34 -8.81
CA GLU A 131 -8.51 -2.35 -9.74
C GLU A 131 -8.71 -0.90 -9.32
N SER A 132 -9.59 -0.65 -8.35
CA SER A 132 -9.81 0.70 -7.81
C SER A 132 -8.75 1.12 -6.79
N ASN A 133 -7.88 0.19 -6.31
CA ASN A 133 -6.81 0.53 -5.38
C ASN A 133 -5.47 0.72 -6.12
N PRO A 134 -5.02 1.96 -6.30
CA PRO A 134 -3.81 2.22 -7.07
C PRO A 134 -2.52 1.72 -6.40
N ILE A 135 -2.50 1.50 -5.09
CA ILE A 135 -1.33 0.98 -4.37
C ILE A 135 -0.91 -0.41 -4.87
N GLU A 136 -1.83 -1.20 -5.45
CA GLU A 136 -1.47 -2.48 -6.06
C GLU A 136 -0.40 -2.35 -7.15
N GLN A 137 -0.31 -1.21 -7.82
CA GLN A 137 0.74 -0.93 -8.80
C GLN A 137 2.11 -0.77 -8.15
N ILE A 138 2.15 -0.25 -6.92
CA ILE A 138 3.38 -0.19 -6.12
C ILE A 138 3.86 -1.62 -5.82
N TRP A 139 2.94 -2.50 -5.43
CA TRP A 139 3.28 -3.91 -5.19
C TRP A 139 3.80 -4.60 -6.45
N GLN A 140 3.19 -4.34 -7.59
CA GLN A 140 3.66 -4.86 -8.87
C GLN A 140 5.06 -4.33 -9.21
N TYR A 141 5.32 -3.03 -8.95
CA TYR A 141 6.62 -2.42 -9.19
C TYR A 141 7.70 -3.07 -8.30
N ILE A 142 7.43 -3.24 -7.00
CA ILE A 142 8.35 -3.89 -6.06
C ILE A 142 8.59 -5.34 -6.48
N LYS A 143 7.54 -6.14 -6.70
CA LYS A 143 7.63 -7.54 -7.10
C LYS A 143 8.34 -7.73 -8.44
N ARG A 144 8.19 -6.79 -9.37
CA ARG A 144 8.92 -6.82 -10.66
C ARG A 144 10.43 -6.73 -10.45
N GLY A 145 10.90 -5.92 -9.51
CA GLY A 145 12.32 -5.81 -9.15
C GLY A 145 12.87 -7.05 -8.44
N LEU A 146 12.01 -7.86 -7.86
CA LEU A 146 12.37 -9.12 -7.17
C LEU A 146 12.32 -10.35 -8.08
N ARG A 147 11.86 -10.22 -9.32
CA ARG A 147 11.80 -11.35 -10.26
C ARG A 147 13.18 -11.99 -10.46
N TRP A 148 13.21 -13.31 -10.38
CA TRP A 148 14.42 -14.12 -10.54
C TRP A 148 15.53 -13.84 -9.52
N LYS A 149 15.25 -13.07 -8.48
CA LYS A 149 16.11 -12.97 -7.30
C LYS A 149 15.91 -14.22 -6.44
N LEU A 150 16.99 -14.70 -5.86
CA LEU A 150 17.04 -15.92 -5.06
C LEU A 150 17.63 -15.59 -3.67
N PRO A 151 16.96 -14.73 -2.86
CA PRO A 151 17.49 -14.37 -1.55
C PRO A 151 17.63 -15.61 -0.67
N ALA A 152 18.81 -15.78 -0.05
CA ALA A 152 19.09 -16.95 0.79
C ALA A 152 18.29 -16.93 2.10
N SER A 153 17.96 -15.74 2.62
CA SER A 153 17.26 -15.51 3.89
C SER A 153 16.23 -14.38 3.77
N LEU A 154 15.37 -14.25 4.80
CA LEU A 154 14.45 -13.10 4.89
C LEU A 154 15.22 -11.78 5.04
N ASP A 155 16.38 -11.77 5.68
CA ASP A 155 17.16 -10.55 5.84
C ASP A 155 17.72 -10.06 4.50
N GLU A 156 18.20 -10.97 3.64
CA GLU A 156 18.59 -10.62 2.28
C GLU A 156 17.39 -10.13 1.47
N LEU A 157 16.23 -10.75 1.62
CA LEU A 157 14.99 -10.27 0.99
C LEU A 157 14.63 -8.86 1.45
N ARG A 158 14.75 -8.56 2.74
CA ARG A 158 14.52 -7.23 3.32
C ARG A 158 15.44 -6.18 2.72
N LEU A 159 16.72 -6.50 2.57
CA LEU A 159 17.69 -5.61 1.92
C LEU A 159 17.28 -5.29 0.47
N LEU A 160 16.84 -6.31 -0.28
CA LEU A 160 16.36 -6.12 -1.66
C LEU A 160 15.10 -5.25 -1.72
N ILE A 161 14.16 -5.43 -0.78
CA ILE A 161 12.94 -4.62 -0.70
C ILE A 161 13.29 -3.18 -0.31
N THR A 162 14.11 -2.99 0.72
CA THR A 162 14.55 -1.66 1.17
C THR A 162 15.26 -0.89 0.06
N ALA A 163 16.18 -1.54 -0.65
CA ALA A 163 16.84 -0.92 -1.80
C ALA A 163 15.85 -0.55 -2.91
N ARG A 164 14.77 -1.32 -3.08
CA ARG A 164 13.74 -1.05 -4.08
C ARG A 164 12.85 0.12 -3.66
N LEU A 165 12.51 0.22 -2.38
CA LEU A 165 11.74 1.33 -1.82
C LEU A 165 12.55 2.63 -1.81
N ALA A 166 13.84 2.58 -1.50
CA ALA A 166 14.72 3.75 -1.43
C ALA A 166 14.83 4.54 -2.74
N VAL A 167 14.63 3.90 -3.88
CA VAL A 167 14.64 4.58 -5.20
C VAL A 167 13.27 5.12 -5.62
N MET A 168 12.24 4.87 -4.83
CA MET A 168 10.87 5.34 -5.09
C MET A 168 10.65 6.70 -4.43
N THR A 169 11.03 7.77 -5.14
CA THR A 169 10.71 9.13 -4.70
C THR A 169 9.20 9.39 -4.74
N ASN A 170 8.74 10.43 -4.05
CA ASN A 170 7.33 10.82 -4.08
C ASN A 170 6.83 11.06 -5.51
N ASP A 171 7.63 11.68 -6.38
CA ASP A 171 7.28 11.90 -7.79
C ASP A 171 7.07 10.57 -8.55
N ILE A 172 7.94 9.58 -8.30
CA ILE A 172 7.79 8.24 -8.90
C ILE A 172 6.51 7.58 -8.40
N ILE A 173 6.26 7.64 -7.09
CA ILE A 173 5.04 7.07 -6.50
C ILE A 173 3.81 7.76 -7.07
N ALA A 174 3.76 9.10 -7.06
CA ALA A 174 2.64 9.86 -7.63
C ALA A 174 2.41 9.49 -9.11
N SER A 175 3.46 9.33 -9.89
CA SER A 175 3.34 8.90 -11.30
C SER A 175 2.75 7.49 -11.47
N ILE A 176 2.96 6.61 -10.50
CA ILE A 176 2.44 5.23 -10.53
C ILE A 176 0.99 5.17 -10.06
N VAL A 177 0.64 5.91 -8.98
CA VAL A 177 -0.66 5.79 -8.30
C VAL A 177 -1.64 6.91 -8.66
N GLY A 178 -1.16 8.05 -9.19
CA GLY A 178 -1.95 9.24 -9.55
C GLY A 178 -2.79 9.03 -10.81
N ARG A 179 -3.77 8.14 -10.75
CA ARG A 179 -4.69 7.89 -11.87
C ARG A 179 -5.63 9.06 -12.08
N THR A 180 -5.83 9.49 -13.33
CA THR A 180 -6.63 10.66 -13.73
C THR A 180 -7.99 10.68 -13.03
N HIS A 181 -8.75 9.57 -13.07
CA HIS A 181 -10.08 9.50 -12.46
C HIS A 181 -10.08 9.66 -10.93
N ILE A 182 -9.00 9.28 -10.24
CA ILE A 182 -8.86 9.50 -8.78
C ILE A 182 -8.56 10.96 -8.52
N LEU A 183 -7.60 11.55 -9.25
CA LEU A 183 -7.23 12.95 -9.10
C LEU A 183 -8.38 13.90 -9.43
N GLU A 184 -9.15 13.61 -10.49
CA GLU A 184 -10.37 14.34 -10.84
C GLU A 184 -11.42 14.25 -9.71
N ALA A 185 -11.66 13.05 -9.18
CA ALA A 185 -12.60 12.88 -8.07
C ALA A 185 -12.17 13.65 -6.79
N LEU A 186 -10.86 13.67 -6.49
CA LEU A 186 -10.31 14.43 -5.36
C LEU A 186 -10.42 15.94 -5.57
N SER A 187 -10.20 16.42 -6.81
CA SER A 187 -10.32 17.85 -7.14
C SER A 187 -11.75 18.40 -6.98
N VAL A 188 -12.77 17.56 -7.18
CA VAL A 188 -14.19 17.94 -7.00
C VAL A 188 -14.53 18.16 -5.51
N VAL A 189 -13.85 17.50 -4.60
CA VAL A 189 -14.09 17.59 -3.15
C VAL A 189 -13.04 18.42 -2.41
N ASP A 190 -12.15 19.08 -3.16
CA ASP A 190 -11.12 19.99 -2.67
C ASP A 190 -10.13 19.33 -1.66
N ILE A 191 -9.75 18.07 -1.95
CA ILE A 191 -8.80 17.24 -1.18
C ILE A 191 -7.52 16.99 -1.98
#